data_306d620afe216cc79e385d01564d45ba
#
_entry.id   306d620afe216cc79e385d01564d45ba
#
_cell.length_a   1.000
_cell.length_b   1.000
_cell.length_c   1.000
_cell.angle_alpha   90.00
_cell.angle_beta   90.00
_cell.angle_gamma   90.00
#
_symmetry.space_group_name_H-M   'P 1'
#
loop_
_entity.id
_entity.type
_entity.pdbx_description
1 polymer ?
#
loop_
_entity_poly.entity_id
_entity_poly.type
_entity_poly.pdbx_seq_one_letter_code
_entity_poly.pdbx_strand_id
1 'polypeptide(L)'
;MKNRTYLNESVKNGYMLRWSRMPLSVYIAPMKFYSKRSESAVYNKLVYKALETWERASEGLVKFRIVNTLYDSQINIDWRRVDRKALGHCTYNYNNQQVLYGADVSIGLTDGTIHQQYDSEDEVYHTILHEIGHALGLGHSPYSTDIMYTPHQYGVVNLSLNDAYSIQCLYCLPPATPVRQIASQYSVMTDSDIDLVISKLDEKYKEEASNGATEKQIQMPQQKQRDLLDETTGIADIQKYNLMIQSVGLSNNMQKFFIDQHRKNNQ
;
A
#
# COMPACT_ATOMS: atom_id res chain seq x y z
N MET A 1 9.41 18.35 5.78
CA MET A 1 7.96 18.34 5.49
C MET A 1 7.32 17.22 6.30
N LYS A 2 6.11 17.41 6.81
CA LYS A 2 5.37 16.34 7.51
C LYS A 2 4.78 15.41 6.45
N ASN A 3 5.05 14.11 6.51
CA ASN A 3 4.41 13.13 5.63
C ASN A 3 2.91 13.09 5.94
N ARG A 4 2.09 12.95 4.91
CA ARG A 4 0.64 12.91 5.00
C ARG A 4 0.12 11.66 4.32
N THR A 5 -0.93 11.09 4.86
CA THR A 5 -1.64 9.99 4.22
C THR A 5 -2.80 10.50 3.37
N TYR A 6 -3.30 9.66 2.46
CA TYR A 6 -4.50 9.87 1.64
C TYR A 6 -5.32 8.57 1.58
N LEU A 7 -5.61 8.02 2.77
CA LEU A 7 -6.26 6.71 2.93
C LEU A 7 -7.79 6.78 2.98
N ASN A 8 -8.41 7.97 2.92
CA ASN A 8 -9.85 8.09 3.02
C ASN A 8 -10.60 7.32 1.92
N GLU A 9 -10.08 7.30 0.70
CA GLU A 9 -10.65 6.50 -0.39
C GLU A 9 -10.40 4.98 -0.25
N SER A 10 -9.44 4.59 0.58
CA SER A 10 -9.19 3.18 0.94
C SER A 10 -10.18 2.65 1.98
N VAL A 11 -11.07 3.49 2.50
CA VAL A 11 -12.14 3.09 3.43
C VAL A 11 -13.40 2.75 2.65
N LYS A 12 -13.92 1.56 2.86
CA LYS A 12 -15.22 1.12 2.30
C LYS A 12 -16.13 0.69 3.44
N ASN A 13 -17.33 1.24 3.48
CA ASN A 13 -18.32 0.98 4.53
C ASN A 13 -17.78 1.18 5.98
N GLY A 14 -16.84 2.11 6.16
CA GLY A 14 -16.19 2.39 7.46
C GLY A 14 -15.04 1.47 7.82
N TYR A 15 -14.57 0.61 6.91
CA TYR A 15 -13.47 -0.33 7.10
C TYR A 15 -12.33 -0.08 6.13
N MET A 16 -11.09 -0.34 6.60
CA MET A 16 -9.90 -0.27 5.74
C MET A 16 -9.88 -1.44 4.75
N LEU A 17 -9.82 -1.10 3.45
CA LEU A 17 -9.82 -2.07 2.36
C LEU A 17 -8.37 -2.40 1.96
N ARG A 18 -7.95 -3.65 2.16
CA ARG A 18 -6.64 -4.14 1.70
C ARG A 18 -6.61 -5.66 1.57
N TRP A 19 -5.52 -6.19 1.07
CA TRP A 19 -5.25 -7.63 1.05
C TRP A 19 -4.92 -8.16 2.45
N SER A 20 -5.32 -9.40 2.73
CA SER A 20 -5.10 -10.04 4.03
C SER A 20 -3.83 -10.91 4.10
N ARG A 21 -3.31 -11.35 2.96
CA ARG A 21 -2.18 -12.28 2.89
C ARG A 21 -1.14 -11.82 1.89
N MET A 22 0.13 -12.14 2.17
CA MET A 22 1.28 -11.91 1.32
C MET A 22 2.06 -13.23 1.14
N PRO A 23 2.79 -13.43 0.03
CA PRO A 23 2.89 -12.55 -1.14
C PRO A 23 1.64 -12.58 -2.03
N LEU A 24 1.37 -11.49 -2.76
CA LEU A 24 0.34 -11.42 -3.79
C LEU A 24 0.83 -12.07 -5.07
N SER A 25 0.03 -12.95 -5.65
CA SER A 25 0.34 -13.58 -6.93
C SER A 25 -0.06 -12.66 -8.08
N VAL A 26 0.90 -12.35 -8.95
CA VAL A 26 0.76 -11.43 -10.08
C VAL A 26 0.95 -12.18 -11.38
N TYR A 27 -0.01 -12.10 -12.28
CA TYR A 27 0.11 -12.55 -13.65
C TYR A 27 0.28 -11.36 -14.58
N ILE A 28 1.26 -11.43 -15.49
CA ILE A 28 1.50 -10.44 -16.53
C ILE A 28 1.08 -11.06 -17.86
N ALA A 29 0.00 -10.55 -18.42
CA ALA A 29 -0.54 -11.08 -19.66
C ALA A 29 0.44 -10.86 -20.84
N PRO A 30 0.55 -11.79 -21.78
CA PRO A 30 1.33 -11.59 -22.99
C PRO A 30 0.80 -10.39 -23.79
N MET A 31 1.72 -9.56 -24.27
CA MET A 31 1.36 -8.41 -25.09
C MET A 31 0.80 -8.86 -26.46
N LYS A 32 -0.43 -8.44 -26.74
CA LYS A 32 -1.14 -8.81 -27.97
C LYS A 32 -0.99 -7.80 -29.09
N PHE A 33 -0.50 -6.58 -28.80
CA PHE A 33 -0.34 -5.53 -29.79
C PHE A 33 0.82 -5.81 -30.73
N TYR A 34 0.53 -5.88 -32.02
CA TYR A 34 1.53 -6.18 -33.02
C TYR A 34 2.65 -5.12 -33.08
N SER A 35 2.31 -3.84 -33.00
CA SER A 35 3.26 -2.72 -33.07
C SER A 35 4.23 -2.63 -31.89
N LYS A 36 3.84 -3.17 -30.73
CA LYS A 36 4.65 -3.13 -29.50
C LYS A 36 5.16 -4.52 -29.08
N ARG A 37 4.94 -5.54 -29.89
CA ARG A 37 5.29 -6.94 -29.54
C ARG A 37 6.81 -7.14 -29.37
N SER A 38 7.61 -6.45 -30.17
CA SER A 38 9.07 -6.45 -30.05
C SER A 38 9.58 -5.78 -28.77
N GLU A 39 8.76 -4.89 -28.20
CA GLU A 39 9.08 -4.12 -26.98
C GLU A 39 8.53 -4.80 -25.70
N SER A 40 7.83 -5.92 -25.82
CA SER A 40 7.16 -6.58 -24.69
C SER A 40 8.12 -6.88 -23.51
N ALA A 41 9.38 -7.21 -23.79
CA ALA A 41 10.38 -7.46 -22.76
C ALA A 41 10.72 -6.19 -21.95
N VAL A 42 10.70 -5.01 -22.61
CA VAL A 42 10.91 -3.71 -21.95
C VAL A 42 9.75 -3.42 -21.01
N TYR A 43 8.52 -3.49 -21.50
CA TYR A 43 7.33 -3.21 -20.70
C TYR A 43 7.16 -4.20 -19.53
N ASN A 44 7.48 -5.47 -19.73
CA ASN A 44 7.50 -6.44 -18.62
C ASN A 44 8.54 -6.06 -17.54
N LYS A 45 9.71 -5.55 -17.92
CA LYS A 45 10.70 -5.04 -16.96
C LYS A 45 10.18 -3.86 -16.17
N LEU A 46 9.39 -2.96 -16.79
CA LEU A 46 8.77 -1.85 -16.08
C LEU A 46 7.77 -2.34 -15.02
N VAL A 47 7.01 -3.40 -15.32
CA VAL A 47 6.13 -4.02 -14.32
C VAL A 47 6.94 -4.59 -13.15
N TYR A 48 7.99 -5.38 -13.41
CA TYR A 48 8.85 -5.89 -12.33
C TYR A 48 9.45 -4.77 -11.48
N LYS A 49 9.95 -3.71 -12.12
CA LYS A 49 10.47 -2.51 -11.45
C LYS A 49 9.40 -1.85 -10.57
N ALA A 50 8.15 -1.77 -11.03
CA ALA A 50 7.07 -1.16 -10.27
C ALA A 50 6.68 -2.01 -9.04
N LEU A 51 6.57 -3.32 -9.19
CA LEU A 51 6.33 -4.24 -8.09
C LEU A 51 7.43 -4.11 -7.01
N GLU A 52 8.70 -4.14 -7.41
CA GLU A 52 9.83 -3.95 -6.50
C GLU A 52 9.82 -2.57 -5.82
N THR A 53 9.38 -1.53 -6.55
CA THR A 53 9.28 -0.18 -6.00
C THR A 53 8.23 -0.11 -4.89
N TRP A 54 7.05 -0.72 -5.07
CA TRP A 54 6.04 -0.81 -4.03
C TRP A 54 6.47 -1.71 -2.85
N GLU A 55 7.18 -2.81 -3.12
CA GLU A 55 7.78 -3.63 -2.03
C GLU A 55 8.71 -2.81 -1.15
N ARG A 56 9.61 -2.04 -1.77
CA ARG A 56 10.55 -1.16 -1.04
C ARG A 56 9.83 -0.02 -0.31
N ALA A 57 8.89 0.65 -0.97
CA ALA A 57 8.13 1.74 -0.37
C ALA A 57 7.31 1.30 0.84
N SER A 58 6.77 0.09 0.81
CA SER A 58 6.07 -0.52 1.93
C SER A 58 7.00 -1.16 2.98
N GLU A 59 8.32 -1.06 2.82
CA GLU A 59 9.33 -1.70 3.68
C GLU A 59 9.08 -3.21 3.86
N GLY A 60 8.60 -3.86 2.79
CA GLY A 60 8.34 -5.30 2.75
C GLY A 60 7.03 -5.75 3.41
N LEU A 61 6.15 -4.81 3.82
CA LEU A 61 4.79 -5.14 4.24
C LEU A 61 3.94 -5.69 3.08
N VAL A 62 4.20 -5.19 1.86
CA VAL A 62 3.67 -5.76 0.62
C VAL A 62 4.75 -6.60 -0.02
N LYS A 63 4.38 -7.76 -0.58
CA LYS A 63 5.27 -8.64 -1.35
C LYS A 63 4.52 -9.25 -2.51
N PHE A 64 5.24 -9.49 -3.60
CA PHE A 64 4.67 -10.08 -4.80
C PHE A 64 5.36 -11.38 -5.20
N ARG A 65 4.62 -12.20 -5.93
CA ARG A 65 5.11 -13.42 -6.55
C ARG A 65 4.54 -13.52 -7.96
N ILE A 66 5.39 -13.62 -8.96
CA ILE A 66 4.96 -13.81 -10.33
C ILE A 66 4.46 -15.24 -10.52
N VAL A 67 3.33 -15.37 -11.20
CA VAL A 67 2.73 -16.65 -11.61
C VAL A 67 2.58 -16.73 -13.12
N ASN A 68 2.54 -17.95 -13.65
CA ASN A 68 2.54 -18.19 -15.10
C ASN A 68 1.14 -18.30 -15.70
N THR A 69 0.12 -18.39 -14.86
CA THR A 69 -1.27 -18.54 -15.32
C THR A 69 -2.16 -17.48 -14.66
N LEU A 70 -3.16 -17.03 -15.43
CA LEU A 70 -4.17 -16.12 -14.94
C LEU A 70 -4.97 -16.74 -13.78
N TYR A 71 -5.20 -18.05 -13.83
CA TYR A 71 -5.96 -18.78 -12.81
C TYR A 71 -5.33 -18.71 -11.42
N ASP A 72 -3.99 -18.67 -11.34
CA ASP A 72 -3.25 -18.62 -10.08
C ASP A 72 -3.01 -17.18 -9.58
N SER A 73 -3.47 -16.17 -10.33
CA SER A 73 -3.23 -14.77 -10.00
C SER A 73 -4.28 -14.17 -9.08
N GLN A 74 -3.83 -13.25 -8.24
CA GLN A 74 -4.67 -12.34 -7.48
C GLN A 74 -4.69 -10.95 -8.13
N ILE A 75 -3.58 -10.57 -8.78
CA ILE A 75 -3.47 -9.34 -9.57
C ILE A 75 -3.15 -9.76 -11.00
N ASN A 76 -4.00 -9.35 -11.93
CA ASN A 76 -3.80 -9.56 -13.37
C ASN A 76 -3.40 -8.23 -14.00
N ILE A 77 -2.26 -8.21 -14.71
CA ILE A 77 -1.80 -7.03 -15.46
C ILE A 77 -1.95 -7.34 -16.94
N ASP A 78 -2.78 -6.56 -17.62
CA ASP A 78 -3.08 -6.68 -19.04
C ASP A 78 -2.71 -5.39 -19.79
N TRP A 79 -2.47 -5.52 -21.09
CA TRP A 79 -2.07 -4.46 -21.99
C TRP A 79 -3.21 -4.11 -22.92
N ARG A 80 -3.51 -2.81 -23.07
CA ARG A 80 -4.52 -2.34 -24.01
C ARG A 80 -3.99 -1.18 -24.85
N ARG A 81 -4.67 -0.86 -25.95
CA ARG A 81 -4.43 0.41 -26.62
C ARG A 81 -4.94 1.54 -25.71
N VAL A 82 -4.12 2.58 -25.53
CA VAL A 82 -4.52 3.77 -24.77
C VAL A 82 -5.76 4.39 -25.44
N ASP A 83 -6.69 4.84 -24.65
CA ASP A 83 -7.86 5.59 -25.12
C ASP A 83 -7.77 7.07 -24.71
N ARG A 84 -8.73 7.87 -25.17
CA ARG A 84 -8.74 9.32 -24.91
C ARG A 84 -9.09 9.68 -23.45
N LYS A 85 -9.60 8.73 -22.67
CA LYS A 85 -10.11 8.99 -21.33
C LYS A 85 -9.13 8.62 -20.23
N ALA A 86 -8.37 7.53 -20.42
CA ALA A 86 -7.50 7.01 -19.38
C ALA A 86 -6.27 6.33 -19.97
N LEU A 87 -5.12 6.58 -19.35
CA LEU A 87 -3.83 5.94 -19.68
C LEU A 87 -3.76 4.53 -19.09
N GLY A 88 -4.35 4.32 -17.93
CA GLY A 88 -4.49 3.06 -17.25
C GLY A 88 -5.86 2.90 -16.63
N HIS A 89 -6.13 1.73 -16.06
CA HIS A 89 -7.33 1.46 -15.30
C HIS A 89 -7.14 0.26 -14.38
N CYS A 90 -7.57 0.38 -13.15
CA CYS A 90 -7.61 -0.73 -12.19
C CYS A 90 -9.03 -0.97 -11.71
N THR A 91 -9.48 -2.22 -11.79
CA THR A 91 -10.67 -2.70 -11.10
C THR A 91 -10.25 -3.69 -10.03
N TYR A 92 -10.86 -3.62 -8.87
CA TYR A 92 -10.58 -4.56 -7.79
C TYR A 92 -11.87 -5.08 -7.16
N ASN A 93 -11.81 -6.29 -6.63
CA ASN A 93 -12.90 -6.98 -5.99
C ASN A 93 -12.59 -7.19 -4.51
N TYR A 94 -13.59 -7.00 -3.66
CA TYR A 94 -13.50 -7.25 -2.23
C TYR A 94 -14.73 -8.01 -1.73
N ASN A 95 -14.54 -8.76 -0.67
CA ASN A 95 -15.59 -9.58 -0.08
C ASN A 95 -16.46 -8.78 0.92
N ASN A 96 -17.47 -9.41 1.49
CA ASN A 96 -18.35 -8.81 2.49
C ASN A 96 -17.61 -8.39 3.77
N GLN A 97 -16.42 -8.92 4.01
CA GLN A 97 -15.55 -8.55 5.13
C GLN A 97 -14.63 -7.38 4.78
N GLN A 98 -14.82 -6.72 3.62
CA GLN A 98 -14.00 -5.60 3.16
C GLN A 98 -12.52 -5.97 2.96
N VAL A 99 -12.25 -7.18 2.50
CA VAL A 99 -10.91 -7.68 2.17
C VAL A 99 -10.79 -7.87 0.68
N LEU A 100 -9.72 -7.33 0.09
CA LEU A 100 -9.40 -7.52 -1.34
C LEU A 100 -9.11 -8.98 -1.64
N TYR A 101 -9.60 -9.48 -2.79
CA TYR A 101 -9.33 -10.83 -3.24
C TYR A 101 -8.98 -10.96 -4.73
N GLY A 102 -9.17 -9.92 -5.52
CA GLY A 102 -8.82 -9.87 -6.94
C GLY A 102 -8.65 -8.45 -7.45
N ALA A 103 -7.71 -8.23 -8.37
CA ALA A 103 -7.54 -6.95 -9.07
C ALA A 103 -7.12 -7.18 -10.52
N ASP A 104 -7.72 -6.41 -11.43
CA ASP A 104 -7.40 -6.37 -12.85
C ASP A 104 -6.84 -4.99 -13.20
N VAL A 105 -5.59 -4.95 -13.62
CA VAL A 105 -4.84 -3.76 -14.00
C VAL A 105 -4.66 -3.74 -15.50
N SER A 106 -5.18 -2.72 -16.17
CA SER A 106 -5.05 -2.52 -17.61
C SER A 106 -4.15 -1.32 -17.90
N ILE A 107 -3.04 -1.54 -18.58
CA ILE A 107 -2.07 -0.50 -18.94
C ILE A 107 -2.24 -0.14 -20.42
N GLY A 108 -2.48 1.14 -20.69
CA GLY A 108 -2.57 1.67 -22.03
C GLY A 108 -1.18 1.81 -22.68
N LEU A 109 -1.08 1.45 -23.95
CA LEU A 109 0.11 1.71 -24.76
C LEU A 109 -0.30 2.54 -25.97
N THR A 110 0.45 3.61 -26.25
CA THR A 110 0.19 4.49 -27.38
C THR A 110 0.81 3.95 -28.66
N ASP A 111 0.22 4.32 -29.80
CA ASP A 111 0.80 4.15 -31.12
C ASP A 111 1.28 5.51 -31.72
N GLY A 112 1.36 6.55 -30.86
CA GLY A 112 1.77 7.90 -31.24
C GLY A 112 0.65 8.77 -31.84
N THR A 113 -0.57 8.25 -31.98
CA THR A 113 -1.69 9.03 -32.60
C THR A 113 -2.48 9.83 -31.54
N ILE A 114 -2.62 9.31 -30.34
CA ILE A 114 -3.25 10.00 -29.21
C ILE A 114 -2.29 9.99 -28.02
N HIS A 115 -2.38 10.99 -27.15
CA HIS A 115 -1.48 11.16 -26.00
C HIS A 115 0.00 11.09 -26.42
N GLN A 116 0.43 11.92 -27.37
CA GLN A 116 1.80 11.91 -27.92
C GLN A 116 2.88 12.04 -26.84
N GLN A 117 2.62 12.76 -25.74
CA GLN A 117 3.55 12.90 -24.62
C GLN A 117 3.69 11.60 -23.78
N TYR A 118 2.78 10.66 -23.96
CA TYR A 118 2.75 9.38 -23.24
C TYR A 118 3.57 8.27 -23.93
N ASP A 119 4.42 8.58 -24.91
CA ASP A 119 5.17 7.56 -25.68
C ASP A 119 6.47 7.12 -25.02
N SER A 120 6.87 7.72 -23.88
CA SER A 120 8.09 7.36 -23.16
C SER A 120 7.87 6.20 -22.18
N GLU A 121 8.94 5.40 -21.96
CA GLU A 121 8.93 4.34 -20.96
C GLU A 121 8.63 4.88 -19.54
N ASP A 122 9.08 6.10 -19.23
CA ASP A 122 8.88 6.74 -17.94
C ASP A 122 7.40 7.03 -17.68
N GLU A 123 6.65 7.48 -18.68
CA GLU A 123 5.23 7.77 -18.54
C GLU A 123 4.40 6.47 -18.44
N VAL A 124 4.79 5.43 -19.17
CA VAL A 124 4.19 4.09 -19.02
C VAL A 124 4.49 3.53 -17.63
N TYR A 125 5.72 3.74 -17.13
CA TYR A 125 6.12 3.33 -15.80
C TYR A 125 5.32 4.04 -14.69
N HIS A 126 5.10 5.37 -14.83
CA HIS A 126 4.19 6.11 -13.95
C HIS A 126 2.81 5.45 -13.89
N THR A 127 2.22 5.18 -15.07
CA THR A 127 0.89 4.55 -15.14
C THR A 127 0.87 3.17 -14.47
N ILE A 128 1.91 2.36 -14.69
CA ILE A 128 2.04 1.05 -14.01
C ILE A 128 2.09 1.21 -12.49
N LEU A 129 2.89 2.16 -11.97
CA LEU A 129 2.96 2.46 -10.54
C LEU A 129 1.59 2.87 -9.99
N HIS A 130 0.90 3.79 -10.68
CA HIS A 130 -0.42 4.31 -10.30
C HIS A 130 -1.45 3.18 -10.20
N GLU A 131 -1.58 2.38 -11.25
CA GLU A 131 -2.59 1.32 -11.29
C GLU A 131 -2.29 0.17 -10.32
N ILE A 132 -1.01 -0.15 -10.07
CA ILE A 132 -0.63 -1.08 -9.01
C ILE A 132 -0.99 -0.51 -7.62
N GLY A 133 -0.82 0.79 -7.39
CA GLY A 133 -1.26 1.45 -6.15
C GLY A 133 -2.75 1.22 -5.87
N HIS A 134 -3.61 1.36 -6.90
CA HIS A 134 -5.03 1.02 -6.79
C HIS A 134 -5.26 -0.47 -6.52
N ALA A 135 -4.52 -1.36 -7.19
CA ALA A 135 -4.59 -2.79 -6.93
C ALA A 135 -4.20 -3.17 -5.50
N LEU A 136 -3.38 -2.34 -4.84
CA LEU A 136 -3.01 -2.48 -3.43
C LEU A 136 -4.04 -1.88 -2.45
N GLY A 137 -5.05 -1.19 -2.95
CA GLY A 137 -6.11 -0.58 -2.14
C GLY A 137 -5.94 0.92 -1.87
N LEU A 138 -4.95 1.58 -2.47
CA LEU A 138 -4.80 3.04 -2.37
C LEU A 138 -5.83 3.75 -3.26
N GLY A 139 -6.39 4.84 -2.76
CA GLY A 139 -7.17 5.79 -3.54
C GLY A 139 -6.28 6.86 -4.20
N HIS A 140 -6.91 7.90 -4.77
CA HIS A 140 -6.16 9.03 -5.33
C HIS A 140 -5.58 9.93 -4.25
N SER A 141 -4.37 10.45 -4.50
CA SER A 141 -3.77 11.50 -3.68
C SER A 141 -4.32 12.88 -4.06
N PRO A 142 -4.49 13.80 -3.11
CA PRO A 142 -4.81 15.19 -3.40
C PRO A 142 -3.57 16.03 -3.79
N TYR A 143 -2.36 15.44 -3.79
CA TYR A 143 -1.11 16.17 -4.00
C TYR A 143 -0.49 15.82 -5.35
N SER A 144 -0.23 16.82 -6.19
CA SER A 144 0.27 16.65 -7.57
C SER A 144 1.70 16.08 -7.68
N THR A 145 2.43 15.97 -6.58
CA THR A 145 3.76 15.35 -6.52
C THR A 145 3.71 13.84 -6.33
N ASP A 146 2.56 13.30 -6.02
CA ASP A 146 2.38 11.90 -5.68
C ASP A 146 2.01 11.10 -6.94
N ILE A 147 2.48 9.86 -7.02
CA ILE A 147 2.12 8.95 -8.12
C ILE A 147 0.61 8.71 -8.17
N MET A 148 -0.04 8.64 -7.01
CA MET A 148 -1.49 8.40 -6.95
C MET A 148 -2.35 9.64 -7.23
N TYR A 149 -1.76 10.76 -7.64
CA TYR A 149 -2.52 11.96 -8.03
C TYR A 149 -3.20 11.77 -9.39
N THR A 150 -4.39 12.36 -9.56
CA THR A 150 -5.10 12.46 -10.83
C THR A 150 -5.47 13.93 -11.10
N PRO A 151 -5.32 14.45 -12.34
CA PRO A 151 -4.89 13.78 -13.59
C PRO A 151 -3.41 13.41 -13.60
N HIS A 152 -3.01 12.55 -14.55
CA HIS A 152 -1.64 12.11 -14.76
C HIS A 152 -0.65 13.29 -14.82
N GLN A 153 0.44 13.18 -14.09
CA GLN A 153 1.48 14.20 -13.99
C GLN A 153 2.73 13.76 -14.78
N TYR A 154 2.93 14.34 -15.94
CA TYR A 154 4.09 14.04 -16.78
C TYR A 154 5.41 14.36 -16.07
N GLY A 155 6.37 13.45 -16.18
CA GLY A 155 7.69 13.56 -15.55
C GLY A 155 7.74 13.15 -14.07
N VAL A 156 6.63 12.77 -13.45
CA VAL A 156 6.60 12.17 -12.09
C VAL A 156 6.78 10.66 -12.23
N VAL A 157 7.97 10.14 -11.92
CA VAL A 157 8.32 8.72 -12.15
C VAL A 157 8.75 7.99 -10.87
N ASN A 158 8.61 8.63 -9.73
CA ASN A 158 8.98 8.04 -8.44
C ASN A 158 7.83 8.18 -7.45
N LEU A 159 7.69 7.19 -6.57
CA LEU A 159 6.80 7.31 -5.43
C LEU A 159 7.26 8.47 -4.54
N SER A 160 6.31 9.27 -4.08
CA SER A 160 6.55 10.33 -3.11
C SER A 160 6.69 9.76 -1.69
N LEU A 161 7.09 10.61 -0.74
CA LEU A 161 7.06 10.24 0.67
C LEU A 161 5.62 10.03 1.18
N ASN A 162 4.62 10.70 0.60
CA ASN A 162 3.22 10.50 0.95
C ASN A 162 2.71 9.14 0.42
N ASP A 163 3.10 8.74 -0.81
CA ASP A 163 2.78 7.42 -1.35
C ASP A 163 3.35 6.31 -0.46
N ALA A 164 4.65 6.42 -0.10
CA ALA A 164 5.31 5.46 0.78
C ALA A 164 4.66 5.42 2.17
N TYR A 165 4.38 6.57 2.77
CA TYR A 165 3.77 6.64 4.09
C TYR A 165 2.33 6.09 4.08
N SER A 166 1.56 6.37 3.03
CA SER A 166 0.19 5.86 2.89
C SER A 166 0.15 4.34 2.77
N ILE A 167 1.01 3.74 1.93
CA ILE A 167 1.04 2.27 1.79
C ILE A 167 1.52 1.59 3.09
N GLN A 168 2.49 2.17 3.80
CA GLN A 168 2.96 1.67 5.07
C GLN A 168 1.82 1.69 6.11
N CYS A 169 1.14 2.82 6.27
CA CYS A 169 0.01 2.93 7.20
C CYS A 169 -1.13 1.96 6.84
N LEU A 170 -1.48 1.84 5.56
CA LEU A 170 -2.52 0.92 5.10
C LEU A 170 -2.21 -0.53 5.48
N TYR A 171 -0.97 -0.97 5.29
CA TYR A 171 -0.58 -2.36 5.53
C TYR A 171 -0.12 -2.65 6.97
N CYS A 172 0.15 -1.63 7.77
CA CYS A 172 0.30 -1.77 9.21
C CYS A 172 -1.03 -2.03 9.93
N LEU A 173 -2.15 -1.55 9.39
CA LEU A 173 -3.48 -1.87 9.91
C LEU A 173 -3.88 -3.29 9.52
N PRO A 174 -4.57 -4.04 10.38
CA PRO A 174 -5.19 -5.30 9.98
C PRO A 174 -6.23 -5.11 8.85
N PRO A 175 -6.45 -6.11 7.99
CA PRO A 175 -7.52 -6.04 7.00
C PRO A 175 -8.87 -5.87 7.68
N ALA A 176 -9.79 -5.17 7.03
CA ALA A 176 -11.13 -4.87 7.55
C ALA A 176 -11.15 -4.13 8.90
N THR A 177 -10.12 -3.34 9.19
CA THR A 177 -10.08 -2.54 10.42
C THR A 177 -11.17 -1.46 10.41
N PRO A 178 -12.05 -1.39 11.43
CA PRO A 178 -13.10 -0.37 11.52
C PRO A 178 -12.51 0.97 11.97
N VAL A 179 -12.56 1.98 11.11
CA VAL A 179 -11.95 3.30 11.33
C VAL A 179 -12.50 4.00 12.57
N ARG A 180 -13.82 3.98 12.76
CA ARG A 180 -14.48 4.62 13.90
C ARG A 180 -14.07 3.99 15.24
N GLN A 181 -13.91 2.67 15.28
CA GLN A 181 -13.47 1.97 16.49
C GLN A 181 -12.04 2.35 16.88
N ILE A 182 -11.16 2.50 15.88
CA ILE A 182 -9.78 2.96 16.08
C ILE A 182 -9.78 4.37 16.70
N ALA A 183 -10.48 5.30 16.10
CA ALA A 183 -10.56 6.67 16.58
C ALA A 183 -11.03 6.73 18.04
N SER A 184 -12.12 6.04 18.36
CA SER A 184 -12.68 5.95 19.70
C SER A 184 -11.70 5.36 20.72
N GLN A 185 -11.00 4.28 20.36
CA GLN A 185 -10.05 3.58 21.22
C GLN A 185 -8.86 4.46 21.65
N TYR A 186 -8.43 5.37 20.80
CA TYR A 186 -7.31 6.27 21.08
C TYR A 186 -7.75 7.68 21.49
N SER A 187 -9.02 7.84 21.88
CA SER A 187 -9.61 9.12 22.29
C SER A 187 -9.47 10.21 21.20
N VAL A 188 -9.49 9.81 19.94
CA VAL A 188 -9.50 10.73 18.82
C VAL A 188 -10.96 11.00 18.45
N MET A 189 -11.42 12.20 18.73
CA MET A 189 -12.77 12.65 18.39
C MET A 189 -12.80 13.04 16.92
N THR A 190 -13.18 12.09 16.06
CA THR A 190 -13.36 12.32 14.63
C THR A 190 -14.46 11.38 14.11
N ASP A 191 -15.03 11.71 12.96
CA ASP A 191 -16.07 10.89 12.33
C ASP A 191 -15.48 9.57 11.81
N SER A 192 -15.17 9.46 10.53
CA SER A 192 -14.61 8.25 9.91
C SER A 192 -13.40 8.57 9.05
N ASP A 193 -12.80 9.75 9.21
CA ASP A 193 -11.67 10.24 8.45
C ASP A 193 -10.37 9.63 9.01
N ILE A 194 -9.85 8.62 8.33
CA ILE A 194 -8.63 7.91 8.74
C ILE A 194 -7.39 8.80 8.65
N ASP A 195 -7.30 9.70 7.68
CA ASP A 195 -6.17 10.61 7.54
C ASP A 195 -6.12 11.60 8.69
N LEU A 196 -7.28 12.07 9.14
CA LEU A 196 -7.39 12.89 10.33
C LEU A 196 -7.03 12.11 11.60
N VAL A 197 -7.44 10.85 11.73
CA VAL A 197 -7.06 9.97 12.86
C VAL A 197 -5.55 9.83 12.95
N ILE A 198 -4.88 9.51 11.85
CA ILE A 198 -3.42 9.37 11.77
C ILE A 198 -2.73 10.69 12.12
N SER A 199 -3.21 11.81 11.59
CA SER A 199 -2.65 13.14 11.88
C SER A 199 -2.74 13.49 13.36
N LYS A 200 -3.88 13.24 14.01
CA LYS A 200 -4.07 13.51 15.45
C LYS A 200 -3.24 12.58 16.34
N LEU A 201 -3.05 11.33 15.95
CA LEU A 201 -2.14 10.43 16.67
C LEU A 201 -0.70 10.94 16.62
N ASP A 202 -0.25 11.44 15.47
CA ASP A 202 1.07 12.05 15.33
C ASP A 202 1.23 13.33 16.15
N GLU A 203 0.19 14.17 16.22
CA GLU A 203 0.20 15.40 17.05
C GLU A 203 0.29 15.05 18.53
N LYS A 204 -0.55 14.12 19.01
CA LYS A 204 -0.54 13.65 20.39
C LYS A 204 0.83 13.11 20.81
N TYR A 205 1.50 12.35 19.92
CA TYR A 205 2.85 11.87 20.19
C TYR A 205 3.86 13.01 20.37
N LYS A 206 3.77 14.05 19.52
CA LYS A 206 4.67 15.22 19.62
C LYS A 206 4.47 16.00 20.91
N GLU A 207 3.21 16.15 21.35
CA GLU A 207 2.90 16.80 22.63
C GLU A 207 3.44 15.99 23.81
N GLU A 208 3.25 14.67 23.80
CA GLU A 208 3.78 13.78 24.84
C GLU A 208 5.32 13.81 24.88
N ALA A 209 5.99 13.84 23.73
CA ALA A 209 7.45 13.93 23.65
C ALA A 209 7.98 15.29 24.12
N SER A 210 7.26 16.40 23.83
CA SER A 210 7.65 17.75 24.23
C SER A 210 7.42 18.02 25.72
N ASN A 211 6.45 17.36 26.34
CA ASN A 211 6.12 17.52 27.74
C ASN A 211 7.02 16.72 28.70
N GLY A 212 8.16 16.19 28.20
CA GLY A 212 9.19 15.56 29.04
C GLY A 212 8.75 14.28 29.74
N ALA A 213 7.79 13.57 29.18
CA ALA A 213 7.57 12.17 29.52
C ALA A 213 8.84 11.41 29.15
N THR A 214 9.75 11.32 30.11
CA THR A 214 11.02 10.59 30.03
C THR A 214 10.76 9.30 29.28
N GLU A 215 11.55 9.06 28.23
CA GLU A 215 11.68 7.75 27.62
C GLU A 215 11.91 6.71 28.74
N LYS A 216 10.84 6.19 29.30
CA LYS A 216 10.90 4.86 29.86
C LYS A 216 11.12 3.97 28.64
N GLN A 217 12.39 3.79 28.28
CA GLN A 217 12.81 2.62 27.54
C GLN A 217 12.06 1.45 28.17
N ILE A 218 11.07 0.95 27.45
CA ILE A 218 10.50 -0.35 27.76
C ILE A 218 11.60 -1.33 27.39
N GLN A 219 12.61 -1.46 28.26
CA GLN A 219 13.45 -2.63 28.30
C GLN A 219 12.53 -3.77 28.71
N MET A 220 12.00 -4.46 27.70
CA MET A 220 11.45 -5.80 27.93
C MET A 220 12.58 -6.62 28.56
N PRO A 221 12.41 -7.19 29.73
CA PRO A 221 13.43 -8.04 30.34
C PRO A 221 13.78 -9.15 29.35
N GLN A 222 15.06 -9.26 28.98
CA GLN A 222 15.56 -10.26 28.02
C GLN A 222 15.21 -11.71 28.40
N GLN A 223 14.85 -11.94 29.64
CA GLN A 223 14.48 -13.24 30.19
C GLN A 223 13.08 -13.71 29.76
N LYS A 224 12.11 -12.77 29.57
CA LYS A 224 10.79 -13.13 29.05
C LYS A 224 10.76 -13.42 27.54
N GLN A 225 11.80 -13.03 26.81
CA GLN A 225 11.93 -13.33 25.38
C GLN A 225 12.28 -14.81 25.12
N ARG A 226 12.95 -15.50 26.05
CA ARG A 226 13.34 -16.90 25.89
C ARG A 226 12.20 -17.88 26.19
N ASP A 227 11.36 -17.57 27.18
CA ASP A 227 10.27 -18.45 27.59
C ASP A 227 9.05 -18.42 26.65
N LEU A 228 8.98 -17.40 25.77
CA LEU A 228 7.92 -17.26 24.75
C LEU A 228 8.26 -17.94 23.41
N LEU A 229 9.48 -18.44 23.24
CA LEU A 229 9.93 -19.05 21.98
C LEU A 229 9.53 -20.52 21.81
N ASP A 230 8.99 -21.17 22.85
CA ASP A 230 8.72 -22.61 22.84
C ASP A 230 7.25 -23.00 22.67
N GLU A 231 6.32 -22.06 22.61
CA GLU A 231 4.90 -22.37 22.40
C GLU A 231 4.33 -21.65 21.17
N THR A 232 4.17 -22.42 20.11
CA THR A 232 3.28 -22.22 18.96
C THR A 232 3.63 -21.16 17.89
N THR A 233 3.37 -21.52 16.65
CA THR A 233 3.51 -20.78 15.39
C THR A 233 2.97 -19.34 15.36
N GLY A 234 2.12 -18.94 16.29
CA GLY A 234 1.55 -17.59 16.36
C GLY A 234 2.50 -16.52 16.93
N ILE A 235 3.46 -16.90 17.79
CA ILE A 235 4.37 -15.95 18.47
C ILE A 235 5.48 -15.46 17.52
N ALA A 236 5.98 -16.34 16.65
CA ALA A 236 6.97 -15.98 15.64
C ALA A 236 6.41 -14.93 14.67
N ASP A 237 5.13 -15.01 14.32
CA ASP A 237 4.46 -14.05 13.44
C ASP A 237 4.28 -12.69 14.10
N ILE A 238 3.97 -12.64 15.40
CA ILE A 238 3.86 -11.39 16.16
C ILE A 238 5.22 -10.71 16.30
N GLN A 239 6.29 -11.44 16.56
CA GLN A 239 7.65 -10.87 16.63
C GLN A 239 8.11 -10.33 15.29
N LYS A 240 7.88 -11.08 14.21
CA LYS A 240 8.18 -10.64 12.85
C LYS A 240 7.39 -9.38 12.49
N TYR A 241 6.10 -9.33 12.84
CA TYR A 241 5.26 -8.16 12.65
C TYR A 241 5.76 -6.96 13.44
N ASN A 242 6.13 -7.13 14.71
CA ASN A 242 6.69 -6.05 15.54
C ASN A 242 8.00 -5.49 14.97
N LEU A 243 8.90 -6.37 14.47
CA LEU A 243 10.13 -5.95 13.82
C LEU A 243 9.83 -5.16 12.52
N MET A 244 8.87 -5.61 11.73
CA MET A 244 8.45 -4.90 10.52
C MET A 244 7.91 -3.50 10.85
N ILE A 245 7.05 -3.38 11.86
CA ILE A 245 6.50 -2.07 12.29
C ILE A 245 7.60 -1.13 12.80
N GLN A 246 8.60 -1.63 13.51
CA GLN A 246 9.74 -0.82 13.96
C GLN A 246 10.58 -0.31 12.79
N SER A 247 10.69 -1.07 11.70
CA SER A 247 11.46 -0.68 10.51
C SER A 247 10.78 0.38 9.63
N VAL A 248 9.48 0.59 9.80
CA VAL A 248 8.66 1.47 8.93
C VAL A 248 8.85 2.97 9.24
N GLY A 249 9.73 3.36 10.16
CA GLY A 249 9.96 4.76 10.50
C GLY A 249 8.76 5.50 11.11
N LEU A 250 7.75 4.77 11.57
CA LEU A 250 6.59 5.33 12.25
C LEU A 250 6.95 5.85 13.64
N SER A 251 6.23 6.85 14.14
CA SER A 251 6.35 7.31 15.52
C SER A 251 6.02 6.19 16.52
N ASN A 252 6.56 6.24 17.74
CA ASN A 252 6.34 5.22 18.76
C ASN A 252 4.84 5.02 19.09
N ASN A 253 4.02 6.06 19.05
CA ASN A 253 2.58 5.96 19.24
C ASN A 253 1.89 5.25 18.08
N MET A 254 2.30 5.54 16.85
CA MET A 254 1.80 4.86 15.66
C MET A 254 2.20 3.37 15.66
N GLN A 255 3.46 3.07 16.01
CA GLN A 255 3.91 1.68 16.15
C GLN A 255 3.07 0.93 17.19
N LYS A 256 2.87 1.51 18.38
CA LYS A 256 2.06 0.92 19.44
C LYS A 256 0.61 0.70 18.97
N PHE A 257 0.02 1.69 18.31
CA PHE A 257 -1.31 1.59 17.74
C PHE A 257 -1.45 0.38 16.80
N PHE A 258 -0.56 0.22 15.84
CA PHE A 258 -0.61 -0.88 14.88
C PHE A 258 -0.34 -2.24 15.52
N ILE A 259 0.58 -2.33 16.48
CA ILE A 259 0.86 -3.55 17.24
C ILE A 259 -0.37 -4.00 18.04
N ASP A 260 -1.05 -3.06 18.72
CA ASP A 260 -2.25 -3.36 19.51
C ASP A 260 -3.41 -3.83 18.61
N GLN A 261 -3.58 -3.24 17.42
CA GLN A 261 -4.57 -3.70 16.46
C GLN A 261 -4.28 -5.11 15.94
N HIS A 262 -3.02 -5.42 15.66
CA HIS A 262 -2.63 -6.76 15.21
C HIS A 262 -2.90 -7.82 16.28
N ARG A 263 -2.58 -7.53 17.54
CA ARG A 263 -2.82 -8.45 18.68
C ARG A 263 -4.29 -8.77 18.88
N LYS A 264 -5.19 -7.78 18.73
CA LYS A 264 -6.64 -7.96 18.92
C LYS A 264 -7.30 -8.83 17.85
N ASN A 265 -6.76 -8.85 16.66
CA ASN A 265 -7.34 -9.62 15.56
C ASN A 265 -6.81 -11.06 15.48
N ASN A 266 -5.80 -11.39 16.26
CA ASN A 266 -5.24 -12.75 16.35
C ASN A 266 -5.68 -13.50 17.62
N GLN A 267 -6.55 -12.90 18.44
CA GLN A 267 -7.29 -13.52 19.53
C GLN A 267 -8.71 -13.87 19.08
#